data_507328122bb9dc546daad38ec9657b43
#
_entry.id   507328122bb9dc546daad38ec9657b43
#
_cell.length_a   1.000
_cell.length_b   1.000
_cell.length_c   1.000
_cell.angle_alpha   90.00
_cell.angle_beta   90.00
_cell.angle_gamma   90.00
#
_symmetry.space_group_name_H-M   'P 1'
#
loop_
_entity.id
_entity.type
_entity.pdbx_description
1 polymer ?
#
loop_
_entity_poly.entity_id
_entity_poly.type
_entity_poly.pdbx_seq_one_letter_code
_entity_poly.pdbx_strand_id
1 'polypeptide(L)'
;MVTIKSQEEVEKMKKAGHVNYLTHQYLKSLIKPGITTKYLNDEADKFIRSHNGIPGFLGLYDYPGSICVSVNDEVVHGIPGDRVLKEGDIVSLDIGVVIDGYHSDSAWTYPVGKINREKEYLLHHTEKALFAGLKEVRNGAKLGNVGARIEQYAKKHNLGVVRELVGHGVGKKLHEDPDVPNYGKYNTGLTLKTGMTLAIEPMLNLGTRKIYVLDDDWTIVTQDGKPSAHFEHTIVVRDDGYEILTGEWKMAKEATIEVEGTVIDSIKDDYKVELDNGTVVMARVSGKMRMNMIRVLPGDKVTIEFSPYDLKRGRITYRKWKEFNYES
;
A
#
# COMPACT_ATOMS: atom_id res chain seq x y z
N MET A 1 12.34 14.86 -17.16
CA MET A 1 12.52 13.75 -18.18
C MET A 1 11.96 12.48 -17.59
N VAL A 2 11.06 11.80 -18.30
CA VAL A 2 10.44 10.54 -17.84
C VAL A 2 11.49 9.44 -17.69
N THR A 3 11.52 8.77 -16.54
CA THR A 3 12.46 7.69 -16.23
C THR A 3 11.79 6.32 -16.43
N ILE A 4 12.54 5.36 -16.98
CA ILE A 4 12.14 3.96 -17.08
C ILE A 4 12.91 3.20 -16.00
N LYS A 5 12.19 2.57 -15.08
CA LYS A 5 12.79 1.83 -13.97
C LYS A 5 13.20 0.43 -14.42
N SER A 6 14.41 0.03 -14.03
CA SER A 6 14.85 -1.36 -14.15
C SER A 6 14.04 -2.27 -13.23
N GLN A 7 14.10 -3.59 -13.45
CA GLN A 7 13.42 -4.54 -12.56
C GLN A 7 13.93 -4.43 -11.10
N GLU A 8 15.24 -4.21 -10.91
CA GLU A 8 15.82 -4.01 -9.58
C GLU A 8 15.25 -2.76 -8.87
N GLU A 9 15.11 -1.65 -9.62
CA GLU A 9 14.52 -0.41 -9.08
C GLU A 9 13.04 -0.61 -8.73
N VAL A 10 12.29 -1.32 -9.57
CA VAL A 10 10.89 -1.69 -9.28
C VAL A 10 10.79 -2.54 -8.01
N GLU A 11 11.69 -3.50 -7.79
CA GLU A 11 11.67 -4.30 -6.55
C GLU A 11 11.93 -3.44 -5.29
N LYS A 12 12.80 -2.42 -5.37
CA LYS A 12 12.98 -1.44 -4.28
C LYS A 12 11.69 -0.63 -4.04
N MET A 13 11.04 -0.17 -5.11
CA MET A 13 9.76 0.52 -5.01
C MET A 13 8.65 -0.36 -4.43
N LYS A 14 8.63 -1.66 -4.74
CA LYS A 14 7.70 -2.62 -4.13
C LYS A 14 7.88 -2.73 -2.62
N LYS A 15 9.12 -2.72 -2.13
CA LYS A 15 9.39 -2.73 -0.68
C LYS A 15 8.78 -1.49 -0.02
N ALA A 16 9.02 -0.30 -0.60
CA ALA A 16 8.44 0.94 -0.11
C ALA A 16 6.90 0.90 -0.18
N GLY A 17 6.34 0.43 -1.30
CA GLY A 17 4.91 0.28 -1.51
C GLY A 17 4.26 -0.72 -0.56
N HIS A 18 4.97 -1.78 -0.19
CA HIS A 18 4.47 -2.75 0.81
C HIS A 18 4.36 -2.13 2.20
N VAL A 19 5.38 -1.39 2.65
CA VAL A 19 5.32 -0.69 3.93
C VAL A 19 4.24 0.38 3.92
N ASN A 20 4.07 1.08 2.80
CA ASN A 20 2.97 2.03 2.59
C ASN A 20 1.60 1.34 2.76
N TYR A 21 1.36 0.22 2.07
CA TYR A 21 0.14 -0.58 2.21
C TYR A 21 -0.09 -1.04 3.66
N LEU A 22 0.93 -1.58 4.33
CA LEU A 22 0.83 -2.00 5.73
C LEU A 22 0.50 -0.83 6.66
N THR A 23 1.06 0.37 6.39
CA THR A 23 0.76 1.59 7.13
C THR A 23 -0.72 1.96 6.99
N HIS A 24 -1.28 1.91 5.77
CA HIS A 24 -2.71 2.10 5.54
C HIS A 24 -3.57 1.10 6.32
N GLN A 25 -3.21 -0.20 6.32
CA GLN A 25 -3.95 -1.22 7.07
C GLN A 25 -3.89 -0.98 8.58
N TYR A 26 -2.74 -0.59 9.09
CA TYR A 26 -2.56 -0.25 10.50
C TYR A 26 -3.41 0.97 10.89
N LEU A 27 -3.28 2.09 10.18
CA LEU A 27 -4.02 3.30 10.46
C LEU A 27 -5.53 3.12 10.32
N LYS A 28 -5.99 2.36 9.33
CA LYS A 28 -7.40 1.98 9.18
C LYS A 28 -7.96 1.36 10.44
N SER A 29 -7.18 0.53 11.14
CA SER A 29 -7.61 -0.12 12.40
C SER A 29 -7.73 0.86 13.58
N LEU A 30 -7.07 2.03 13.48
CA LEU A 30 -7.09 3.06 14.52
C LEU A 30 -8.18 4.11 14.31
N ILE A 31 -8.69 4.26 13.08
CA ILE A 31 -9.68 5.29 12.73
C ILE A 31 -10.98 5.04 13.49
N LYS A 32 -11.35 5.99 14.34
CA LYS A 32 -12.60 6.03 15.11
C LYS A 32 -12.92 7.46 15.57
N PRO A 33 -14.17 7.77 15.92
CA PRO A 33 -14.49 9.04 16.56
C PRO A 33 -13.68 9.27 17.83
N GLY A 34 -13.26 10.51 18.06
CA GLY A 34 -12.53 10.95 19.27
C GLY A 34 -11.01 10.95 19.16
N ILE A 35 -10.41 10.41 18.11
CA ILE A 35 -8.96 10.56 17.87
C ILE A 35 -8.66 11.84 17.11
N THR A 36 -7.44 12.37 17.25
CA THR A 36 -6.97 13.54 16.51
C THR A 36 -6.27 13.13 15.19
N THR A 37 -6.24 14.05 14.24
CA THR A 37 -5.46 13.85 13.00
C THR A 37 -3.97 13.77 13.30
N LYS A 38 -3.47 14.49 14.32
CA LYS A 38 -2.10 14.37 14.83
C LYS A 38 -1.78 12.95 15.33
N TYR A 39 -2.71 12.31 16.04
CA TYR A 39 -2.52 10.93 16.52
C TYR A 39 -2.27 9.97 15.36
N LEU A 40 -3.04 10.09 14.26
CA LEU A 40 -2.83 9.25 13.07
C LEU A 40 -1.46 9.50 12.42
N ASN A 41 -1.03 10.78 12.36
CA ASN A 41 0.30 11.14 11.86
C ASN A 41 1.42 10.52 12.70
N ASP A 42 1.32 10.63 14.03
CA ASP A 42 2.35 10.16 14.95
C ASP A 42 2.46 8.62 14.92
N GLU A 43 1.32 7.93 14.78
CA GLU A 43 1.30 6.47 14.63
C GLU A 43 1.82 6.02 13.25
N ALA A 44 1.54 6.78 12.18
CA ALA A 44 2.11 6.53 10.85
C ALA A 44 3.64 6.66 10.87
N ASP A 45 4.18 7.74 11.45
CA ASP A 45 5.62 7.96 11.57
C ASP A 45 6.32 6.78 12.27
N LYS A 46 5.80 6.41 13.45
CA LYS A 46 6.33 5.27 14.23
C LYS A 46 6.27 3.96 13.43
N PHE A 47 5.15 3.70 12.77
CA PHE A 47 4.94 2.45 12.02
C PHE A 47 5.89 2.36 10.82
N ILE A 48 5.98 3.42 10.01
CA ILE A 48 6.89 3.49 8.86
C ILE A 48 8.33 3.26 9.29
N ARG A 49 8.80 3.96 10.34
CA ARG A 49 10.17 3.83 10.85
C ARG A 49 10.45 2.45 11.45
N SER A 50 9.47 1.82 12.10
CA SER A 50 9.62 0.46 12.64
C SER A 50 9.80 -0.60 11.54
N HIS A 51 9.44 -0.28 10.30
CA HIS A 51 9.60 -1.11 9.11
C HIS A 51 10.78 -0.65 8.22
N ASN A 52 11.76 0.06 8.79
CA ASN A 52 12.93 0.61 8.10
C ASN A 52 12.59 1.57 6.95
N GLY A 53 11.40 2.16 6.96
CA GLY A 53 10.98 3.19 6.03
C GLY A 53 11.27 4.59 6.58
N ILE A 54 11.27 5.57 5.68
CA ILE A 54 11.31 7.00 6.01
C ILE A 54 10.00 7.61 5.51
N PRO A 55 9.26 8.40 6.35
CA PRO A 55 8.10 9.16 5.88
C PRO A 55 8.50 10.09 4.74
N GLY A 56 7.84 9.94 3.58
CA GLY A 56 8.25 10.61 2.35
C GLY A 56 7.85 12.09 2.26
N PHE A 57 6.89 12.53 3.09
CA PHE A 57 6.36 13.91 3.04
C PHE A 57 7.01 14.83 4.07
N LEU A 58 7.49 14.30 5.20
CA LEU A 58 8.05 15.10 6.27
C LEU A 58 9.26 15.92 5.79
N GLY A 59 9.11 17.25 5.81
CA GLY A 59 10.13 18.20 5.35
C GLY A 59 10.21 18.38 3.83
N LEU A 60 9.39 17.66 3.05
CA LEU A 60 9.31 17.87 1.61
C LEU A 60 8.59 19.19 1.33
N TYR A 61 9.27 20.13 0.65
CA TYR A 61 8.78 21.50 0.44
C TYR A 61 8.32 22.20 1.74
N ASP A 62 8.97 21.85 2.86
CA ASP A 62 8.66 22.35 4.22
C ASP A 62 7.32 21.83 4.80
N TYR A 63 6.74 20.75 4.21
CA TYR A 63 5.53 20.13 4.78
C TYR A 63 5.81 19.56 6.19
N PRO A 64 4.96 19.89 7.22
CA PRO A 64 5.28 19.57 8.61
C PRO A 64 4.88 18.16 9.05
N GLY A 65 4.07 17.44 8.28
CA GLY A 65 3.54 16.13 8.63
C GLY A 65 4.30 14.95 8.02
N SER A 66 4.24 13.79 8.65
CA SER A 66 4.75 12.53 8.09
C SER A 66 3.80 11.95 7.04
N ILE A 67 2.50 12.26 7.16
CA ILE A 67 1.43 11.93 6.21
C ILE A 67 0.50 13.14 6.07
N CYS A 68 -0.28 13.21 4.98
CA CYS A 68 -1.39 14.16 4.89
C CYS A 68 -2.67 13.53 5.46
N VAL A 69 -3.45 14.33 6.21
CA VAL A 69 -4.71 13.89 6.82
C VAL A 69 -5.80 14.89 6.49
N SER A 70 -6.59 14.61 5.47
CA SER A 70 -7.61 15.52 4.94
C SER A 70 -9.01 15.03 5.32
N VAL A 71 -9.85 15.89 5.91
CA VAL A 71 -11.14 15.50 6.51
C VAL A 71 -12.30 16.21 5.80
N ASN A 72 -13.29 15.44 5.35
CA ASN A 72 -14.54 15.89 4.71
C ASN A 72 -14.30 16.70 3.41
N ASP A 73 -14.38 18.03 3.48
CA ASP A 73 -14.22 18.96 2.36
C ASP A 73 -12.74 19.29 2.04
N GLU A 74 -11.81 18.85 2.88
CA GLU A 74 -10.39 18.87 2.58
C GLU A 74 -10.09 17.83 1.50
N VAL A 75 -9.55 18.29 0.37
CA VAL A 75 -9.26 17.47 -0.81
C VAL A 75 -7.97 16.71 -0.60
N VAL A 76 -6.87 17.45 -0.33
CA VAL A 76 -5.51 16.92 -0.10
C VAL A 76 -4.71 17.86 0.80
N HIS A 77 -3.53 17.42 1.20
CA HIS A 77 -2.50 18.16 1.93
C HIS A 77 -2.96 18.69 3.30
N GLY A 78 -4.03 18.14 3.88
CA GLY A 78 -4.45 18.50 5.23
C GLY A 78 -3.33 18.29 6.24
N ILE A 79 -2.95 19.35 6.98
CA ILE A 79 -1.89 19.29 8.00
C ILE A 79 -2.43 18.57 9.23
N PRO A 80 -1.77 17.48 9.68
CA PRO A 80 -2.16 16.79 10.92
C PRO A 80 -2.04 17.71 12.16
N GLY A 81 -3.11 17.78 12.97
CA GLY A 81 -3.18 18.67 14.13
C GLY A 81 -4.19 18.19 15.18
N ASP A 82 -4.67 19.11 15.99
CA ASP A 82 -5.58 18.83 17.11
C ASP A 82 -7.03 18.60 16.68
N ARG A 83 -7.32 18.60 15.37
CA ARG A 83 -8.66 18.29 14.85
C ARG A 83 -9.07 16.88 15.28
N VAL A 84 -10.19 16.80 16.02
CA VAL A 84 -10.78 15.53 16.48
C VAL A 84 -11.72 14.99 15.42
N LEU A 85 -11.55 13.74 15.00
CA LEU A 85 -12.46 13.03 14.11
C LEU A 85 -13.79 12.74 14.82
N LYS A 86 -14.90 12.93 14.10
CA LYS A 86 -16.25 12.74 14.59
C LYS A 86 -16.97 11.63 13.84
N GLU A 87 -17.98 11.06 14.49
CA GLU A 87 -18.91 10.13 13.83
C GLU A 87 -19.50 10.77 12.56
N GLY A 88 -19.42 10.04 11.45
CA GLY A 88 -19.92 10.54 10.17
C GLY A 88 -18.90 11.31 9.33
N ASP A 89 -17.69 11.57 9.81
CA ASP A 89 -16.60 12.12 8.98
C ASP A 89 -16.10 11.08 7.97
N ILE A 90 -15.45 11.58 6.93
CA ILE A 90 -14.54 10.80 6.08
C ILE A 90 -13.15 11.41 6.21
N VAL A 91 -12.12 10.57 6.20
CA VAL A 91 -10.72 11.00 6.30
C VAL A 91 -9.88 10.37 5.21
N SER A 92 -9.25 11.21 4.40
CA SER A 92 -8.26 10.79 3.42
C SER A 92 -6.89 10.79 4.09
N LEU A 93 -6.25 9.64 4.07
CA LEU A 93 -4.86 9.49 4.47
C LEU A 93 -4.03 9.35 3.21
N ASP A 94 -3.05 10.24 3.05
CA ASP A 94 -2.11 10.19 1.95
C ASP A 94 -0.71 9.96 2.54
N ILE A 95 -0.03 8.91 2.05
CA ILE A 95 1.14 8.31 2.68
C ILE A 95 2.27 8.12 1.67
N GLY A 96 3.36 8.83 1.89
CA GLY A 96 4.62 8.61 1.19
C GLY A 96 5.59 7.77 2.04
N VAL A 97 6.22 6.76 1.45
CA VAL A 97 7.26 5.96 2.11
C VAL A 97 8.51 5.87 1.25
N VAL A 98 9.68 6.03 1.86
CA VAL A 98 10.98 5.85 1.20
C VAL A 98 11.71 4.66 1.79
N ILE A 99 12.15 3.73 0.93
CA ILE A 99 13.04 2.62 1.29
C ILE A 99 14.10 2.48 0.20
N ASP A 100 15.34 2.26 0.60
CA ASP A 100 16.49 2.11 -0.31
C ASP A 100 16.62 3.25 -1.34
N GLY A 101 16.18 4.47 -0.96
CA GLY A 101 16.21 5.67 -1.80
C GLY A 101 15.12 5.75 -2.86
N TYR A 102 14.08 4.90 -2.78
CA TYR A 102 12.92 4.91 -3.68
C TYR A 102 11.64 5.20 -2.93
N HIS A 103 10.80 6.04 -3.54
CA HIS A 103 9.51 6.44 -3.02
C HIS A 103 8.40 5.48 -3.43
N SER A 104 7.38 5.41 -2.59
CA SER A 104 6.03 4.97 -2.92
C SER A 104 5.05 6.00 -2.42
N ASP A 105 3.92 6.13 -3.10
CA ASP A 105 2.86 7.08 -2.79
C ASP A 105 1.50 6.41 -2.93
N SER A 106 0.61 6.64 -1.95
CA SER A 106 -0.78 6.20 -2.05
C SER A 106 -1.71 6.91 -1.09
N ALA A 107 -2.95 7.12 -1.51
CA ALA A 107 -3.99 7.73 -0.71
C ALA A 107 -5.27 6.89 -0.68
N TRP A 108 -5.91 6.86 0.48
CA TRP A 108 -7.18 6.19 0.70
C TRP A 108 -8.08 7.00 1.61
N THR A 109 -9.35 7.13 1.24
CA THR A 109 -10.37 7.76 2.06
C THR A 109 -11.14 6.72 2.86
N TYR A 110 -11.20 6.91 4.17
CA TYR A 110 -11.85 6.00 5.12
C TYR A 110 -13.06 6.65 5.80
N PRO A 111 -14.12 5.89 6.12
CA PRO A 111 -15.18 6.36 6.96
C PRO A 111 -14.74 6.42 8.42
N VAL A 112 -15.25 7.41 9.18
CA VAL A 112 -15.11 7.51 10.63
C VAL A 112 -16.44 7.11 11.27
N GLY A 113 -16.51 5.88 11.80
CA GLY A 113 -17.76 5.31 12.27
C GLY A 113 -18.78 5.13 11.13
N LYS A 114 -20.06 5.44 11.39
CA LYS A 114 -21.12 5.33 10.40
C LYS A 114 -21.28 6.62 9.60
N ILE A 115 -21.09 6.57 8.31
CA ILE A 115 -21.26 7.70 7.39
C ILE A 115 -22.62 7.65 6.69
N ASN A 116 -23.03 8.76 6.07
CA ASN A 116 -24.25 8.83 5.30
C ASN A 116 -24.08 8.25 3.88
N ARG A 117 -25.22 8.01 3.19
CA ARG A 117 -25.24 7.41 1.84
C ARG A 117 -24.49 8.23 0.78
N GLU A 118 -24.46 9.56 0.89
CA GLU A 118 -23.76 10.43 -0.07
C GLU A 118 -22.24 10.24 0.05
N LYS A 119 -21.74 10.16 1.28
CA LYS A 119 -20.33 9.88 1.54
C LYS A 119 -19.95 8.44 1.12
N GLU A 120 -20.79 7.45 1.43
CA GLU A 120 -20.58 6.07 0.94
C GLU A 120 -20.51 6.03 -0.59
N TYR A 121 -21.42 6.75 -1.26
CA TYR A 121 -21.43 6.88 -2.72
C TYR A 121 -20.13 7.52 -3.23
N LEU A 122 -19.68 8.61 -2.61
CA LEU A 122 -18.44 9.30 -2.99
C LEU A 122 -17.24 8.37 -2.88
N LEU A 123 -17.05 7.72 -1.73
CA LEU A 123 -15.92 6.80 -1.51
C LEU A 123 -15.91 5.68 -2.55
N HIS A 124 -17.07 5.00 -2.70
CA HIS A 124 -17.21 3.90 -3.65
C HIS A 124 -16.88 4.31 -5.09
N HIS A 125 -17.42 5.45 -5.53
CA HIS A 125 -17.24 5.87 -6.92
C HIS A 125 -15.87 6.51 -7.19
N THR A 126 -15.22 7.10 -6.19
CA THR A 126 -13.84 7.58 -6.35
C THR A 126 -12.87 6.42 -6.49
N GLU A 127 -12.99 5.40 -5.64
CA GLU A 127 -12.21 4.16 -5.78
C GLU A 127 -12.44 3.50 -7.16
N LYS A 128 -13.70 3.38 -7.59
CA LYS A 128 -14.02 2.80 -8.91
C LYS A 128 -13.49 3.64 -10.09
N ALA A 129 -13.43 4.97 -9.95
CA ALA A 129 -12.83 5.85 -10.95
C ALA A 129 -11.33 5.59 -11.10
N LEU A 130 -10.60 5.43 -9.97
CA LEU A 130 -9.19 5.03 -9.99
C LEU A 130 -9.00 3.74 -10.79
N PHE A 131 -9.71 2.67 -10.43
CA PHE A 131 -9.59 1.38 -11.12
C PHE A 131 -10.10 1.42 -12.57
N ALA A 132 -11.02 2.32 -12.92
CA ALA A 132 -11.41 2.55 -14.31
C ALA A 132 -10.25 3.14 -15.11
N GLY A 133 -9.54 4.14 -14.56
CA GLY A 133 -8.34 4.72 -15.17
C GLY A 133 -7.20 3.71 -15.32
N LEU A 134 -6.93 2.93 -14.29
CA LEU A 134 -5.89 1.91 -14.28
C LEU A 134 -6.06 0.88 -15.41
N LYS A 135 -7.28 0.55 -15.80
CA LYS A 135 -7.55 -0.39 -16.92
C LYS A 135 -7.03 0.10 -18.28
N GLU A 136 -6.78 1.40 -18.41
CA GLU A 136 -6.23 2.00 -19.64
C GLU A 136 -4.69 1.93 -19.68
N VAL A 137 -4.05 1.52 -18.58
CA VAL A 137 -2.58 1.47 -18.47
C VAL A 137 -2.03 0.17 -19.08
N ARG A 138 -1.20 0.31 -20.08
CA ARG A 138 -0.36 -0.74 -20.69
C ARG A 138 0.70 -0.11 -21.57
N ASN A 139 1.70 -0.89 -21.92
CA ASN A 139 2.70 -0.47 -22.89
C ASN A 139 2.05 -0.04 -24.23
N GLY A 140 2.50 1.08 -24.78
CA GLY A 140 1.97 1.63 -26.03
C GLY A 140 0.67 2.43 -25.90
N ALA A 141 -0.04 2.39 -24.77
CA ALA A 141 -1.22 3.21 -24.54
C ALA A 141 -0.86 4.69 -24.37
N LYS A 142 -1.82 5.57 -24.65
CA LYS A 142 -1.65 7.01 -24.42
C LYS A 142 -2.07 7.39 -23.01
N LEU A 143 -1.25 8.19 -22.32
CA LEU A 143 -1.50 8.63 -20.94
C LEU A 143 -2.85 9.35 -20.79
N GLY A 144 -3.25 10.14 -21.80
CA GLY A 144 -4.55 10.81 -21.81
C GLY A 144 -5.76 9.87 -21.74
N ASN A 145 -5.60 8.58 -22.07
CA ASN A 145 -6.68 7.60 -21.92
C ASN A 145 -7.04 7.39 -20.45
N VAL A 146 -6.04 7.39 -19.55
CA VAL A 146 -6.23 7.24 -18.12
C VAL A 146 -7.13 8.35 -17.57
N GLY A 147 -6.74 9.61 -17.78
CA GLY A 147 -7.51 10.76 -17.32
C GLY A 147 -8.90 10.86 -17.99
N ALA A 148 -8.97 10.59 -19.30
CA ALA A 148 -10.25 10.57 -20.01
C ALA A 148 -11.22 9.52 -19.43
N ARG A 149 -10.71 8.36 -19.04
CA ARG A 149 -11.51 7.29 -18.45
C ARG A 149 -11.99 7.64 -17.04
N ILE A 150 -11.12 8.22 -16.22
CA ILE A 150 -11.47 8.72 -14.89
C ILE A 150 -12.57 9.78 -15.00
N GLU A 151 -12.36 10.77 -15.84
CA GLU A 151 -13.34 11.87 -16.04
C GLU A 151 -14.67 11.36 -16.58
N GLN A 152 -14.66 10.46 -17.55
CA GLN A 152 -15.87 9.84 -18.08
C GLN A 152 -16.66 9.10 -17.00
N TYR A 153 -15.95 8.34 -16.15
CA TYR A 153 -16.57 7.64 -15.04
C TYR A 153 -17.17 8.60 -14.02
N ALA A 154 -16.41 9.61 -13.59
CA ALA A 154 -16.87 10.60 -12.62
C ALA A 154 -18.10 11.40 -13.12
N LYS A 155 -18.09 11.84 -14.38
CA LYS A 155 -19.23 12.54 -15.02
C LYS A 155 -20.50 11.67 -15.04
N LYS A 156 -20.37 10.38 -15.34
CA LYS A 156 -21.50 9.43 -15.30
C LYS A 156 -22.16 9.36 -13.92
N HIS A 157 -21.38 9.62 -12.87
CA HIS A 157 -21.80 9.55 -11.47
C HIS A 157 -22.01 10.93 -10.85
N ASN A 158 -22.06 12.02 -11.66
CA ASN A 158 -22.25 13.40 -11.22
C ASN A 158 -21.27 13.86 -10.15
N LEU A 159 -19.98 13.41 -10.23
CA LEU A 159 -18.91 13.79 -9.35
C LEU A 159 -18.00 14.82 -10.01
N GLY A 160 -17.59 15.84 -9.25
CA GLY A 160 -16.63 16.85 -9.69
C GLY A 160 -15.22 16.28 -9.74
N VAL A 161 -14.52 16.38 -10.88
CA VAL A 161 -13.11 15.97 -11.01
C VAL A 161 -12.22 17.17 -10.76
N VAL A 162 -11.37 17.10 -9.74
CA VAL A 162 -10.35 18.13 -9.49
C VAL A 162 -9.35 18.13 -10.66
N ARG A 163 -8.98 19.32 -11.15
CA ARG A 163 -8.12 19.47 -12.33
C ARG A 163 -6.81 20.17 -12.06
N GLU A 164 -6.77 20.94 -11.00
CA GLU A 164 -5.64 21.76 -10.58
C GLU A 164 -4.53 20.90 -9.95
N LEU A 165 -4.89 19.69 -9.52
CA LEU A 165 -4.02 18.66 -8.95
C LEU A 165 -4.04 17.42 -9.84
N VAL A 166 -2.87 16.82 -10.01
CA VAL A 166 -2.65 15.72 -10.95
C VAL A 166 -1.71 14.70 -10.35
N GLY A 167 -1.82 13.46 -10.77
CA GLY A 167 -0.84 12.43 -10.47
C GLY A 167 0.50 12.70 -11.16
N HIS A 168 1.48 11.87 -10.89
CA HIS A 168 2.86 12.12 -11.31
C HIS A 168 3.65 10.82 -11.49
N GLY A 169 4.84 10.94 -12.09
CA GLY A 169 5.84 9.89 -12.00
C GLY A 169 6.36 9.76 -10.58
N VAL A 170 6.75 8.56 -10.17
CA VAL A 170 7.35 8.27 -8.85
C VAL A 170 8.64 7.49 -9.04
N GLY A 171 9.64 7.72 -8.19
CA GLY A 171 10.89 6.97 -8.27
C GLY A 171 11.86 7.33 -7.16
N LYS A 172 13.04 7.83 -7.53
CA LYS A 172 14.02 8.38 -6.56
C LYS A 172 13.56 9.70 -5.95
N LYS A 173 12.64 10.38 -6.63
CA LYS A 173 11.92 11.52 -6.08
C LYS A 173 10.45 11.13 -5.93
N LEU A 174 9.76 11.78 -5.01
CA LEU A 174 8.32 11.62 -4.86
C LEU A 174 7.63 12.05 -6.15
N HIS A 175 7.91 13.27 -6.62
CA HIS A 175 7.37 13.82 -7.86
C HIS A 175 8.41 13.74 -8.97
N GLU A 176 8.14 12.94 -9.99
CA GLU A 176 8.89 12.83 -11.24
C GLU A 176 7.96 13.08 -12.44
N ASP A 177 8.54 13.35 -13.61
CA ASP A 177 7.76 13.33 -14.86
C ASP A 177 7.19 11.91 -15.13
N PRO A 178 6.03 11.80 -15.77
CA PRO A 178 5.17 12.87 -16.27
C PRO A 178 4.09 13.29 -15.26
N ASP A 179 3.45 14.44 -15.47
CA ASP A 179 2.14 14.72 -14.87
C ASP A 179 1.09 13.74 -15.41
N VAL A 180 0.19 13.30 -14.53
CA VAL A 180 -0.89 12.32 -14.81
C VAL A 180 -2.26 12.94 -14.50
N PRO A 181 -2.84 13.75 -15.40
CA PRO A 181 -4.13 14.36 -15.15
C PRO A 181 -5.27 13.35 -15.01
N ASN A 182 -6.21 13.64 -14.10
CA ASN A 182 -7.42 12.86 -13.88
C ASN A 182 -8.56 13.19 -14.87
N TYR A 183 -8.24 13.91 -15.92
CA TYR A 183 -9.13 14.34 -17.02
C TYR A 183 -8.35 14.34 -18.32
N GLY A 184 -9.05 14.43 -19.45
CA GLY A 184 -8.35 14.52 -20.72
C GLY A 184 -9.14 14.02 -21.92
N LYS A 185 -8.38 13.69 -22.97
CA LYS A 185 -8.93 13.15 -24.23
C LYS A 185 -8.25 11.83 -24.56
N TYR A 186 -9.04 10.87 -25.05
CA TYR A 186 -8.50 9.61 -25.56
C TYR A 186 -7.49 9.83 -26.70
N ASN A 187 -6.51 8.94 -26.76
CA ASN A 187 -5.46 8.92 -27.78
C ASN A 187 -4.54 10.17 -27.77
N THR A 188 -4.42 10.89 -26.64
CA THR A 188 -3.53 12.04 -26.47
C THR A 188 -2.47 11.82 -25.42
N GLY A 189 -1.49 12.72 -25.39
CA GLY A 189 -0.43 12.71 -24.37
C GLY A 189 0.70 11.72 -24.65
N LEU A 190 1.51 11.49 -23.62
CA LEU A 190 2.68 10.62 -23.66
C LEU A 190 2.28 9.19 -23.98
N THR A 191 3.13 8.48 -24.71
CA THR A 191 3.01 7.01 -24.87
C THR A 191 3.63 6.31 -23.69
N LEU A 192 2.83 5.52 -22.97
CA LEU A 192 3.28 4.71 -21.85
C LEU A 192 4.25 3.61 -22.32
N LYS A 193 5.28 3.37 -21.51
CA LYS A 193 6.29 2.33 -21.78
C LYS A 193 6.46 1.46 -20.54
N THR A 194 6.67 0.18 -20.75
CA THR A 194 7.04 -0.78 -19.70
C THR A 194 8.17 -0.24 -18.84
N GLY A 195 8.01 -0.32 -17.52
CA GLY A 195 8.96 0.21 -16.53
C GLY A 195 8.72 1.67 -16.12
N MET A 196 7.75 2.39 -16.72
CA MET A 196 7.29 3.67 -16.16
C MET A 196 6.55 3.42 -14.84
N THR A 197 6.83 4.23 -13.82
CA THR A 197 6.15 4.18 -12.52
C THR A 197 5.40 5.48 -12.29
N LEU A 198 4.11 5.36 -11.95
CA LEU A 198 3.17 6.47 -11.91
C LEU A 198 2.30 6.41 -10.67
N ALA A 199 2.06 7.54 -10.03
CA ALA A 199 0.96 7.77 -9.11
C ALA A 199 -0.29 8.16 -9.93
N ILE A 200 -1.37 7.41 -9.75
CA ILE A 200 -2.67 7.70 -10.37
C ILE A 200 -3.66 7.92 -9.23
N GLU A 201 -4.17 9.15 -9.13
CA GLU A 201 -4.74 9.68 -7.91
C GLU A 201 -5.98 10.57 -8.14
N PRO A 202 -7.11 10.03 -8.58
CA PRO A 202 -8.31 10.82 -8.71
C PRO A 202 -8.79 11.40 -7.39
N MET A 203 -8.98 12.72 -7.36
CA MET A 203 -9.68 13.45 -6.32
C MET A 203 -11.06 13.84 -6.87
N LEU A 204 -12.12 13.28 -6.28
CA LEU A 204 -13.50 13.54 -6.70
C LEU A 204 -14.31 14.20 -5.60
N ASN A 205 -15.12 15.18 -5.98
CA ASN A 205 -15.97 15.97 -5.09
C ASN A 205 -17.45 15.63 -5.28
N LEU A 206 -18.23 15.61 -4.21
CA LEU A 206 -19.70 15.50 -4.29
C LEU A 206 -20.36 16.72 -4.93
N GLY A 207 -19.64 17.83 -5.01
CA GLY A 207 -20.13 19.09 -5.56
C GLY A 207 -19.31 19.61 -6.72
N THR A 208 -18.96 20.88 -6.63
CA THR A 208 -18.13 21.52 -7.65
C THR A 208 -16.73 20.91 -7.69
N ARG A 209 -16.12 20.92 -8.87
CA ARG A 209 -14.71 20.55 -9.03
C ARG A 209 -13.71 21.61 -8.54
N LYS A 210 -14.22 22.82 -8.23
CA LYS A 210 -13.39 23.97 -7.87
C LYS A 210 -12.86 23.82 -6.45
N ILE A 211 -11.62 24.23 -6.27
CA ILE A 211 -10.88 24.15 -5.01
C ILE A 211 -10.18 25.48 -4.71
N TYR A 212 -9.73 25.65 -3.47
CA TYR A 212 -8.82 26.74 -3.09
C TYR A 212 -7.92 26.28 -1.93
N VAL A 213 -6.81 26.96 -1.74
CA VAL A 213 -5.84 26.71 -0.67
C VAL A 213 -6.22 27.52 0.56
N LEU A 214 -6.15 26.94 1.76
CA LEU A 214 -6.37 27.66 3.01
C LEU A 214 -5.17 28.56 3.39
N ASP A 215 -5.34 29.38 4.43
CA ASP A 215 -4.32 30.32 4.92
C ASP A 215 -3.07 29.62 5.52
N ASP A 216 -3.08 28.30 5.65
CA ASP A 216 -1.94 27.49 6.06
C ASP A 216 -0.98 27.17 4.91
N ASP A 217 -1.25 27.67 3.70
CA ASP A 217 -0.52 27.48 2.45
C ASP A 217 -0.43 26.02 1.94
N TRP A 218 -1.12 25.06 2.61
CA TRP A 218 -1.09 23.65 2.29
C TRP A 218 -2.44 23.03 2.05
N THR A 219 -3.35 23.16 3.02
CA THR A 219 -4.64 22.46 2.98
C THR A 219 -5.50 22.97 1.83
N ILE A 220 -5.86 22.06 0.93
CA ILE A 220 -6.71 22.35 -0.22
C ILE A 220 -8.12 21.85 0.05
N VAL A 221 -9.11 22.73 -0.13
CA VAL A 221 -10.52 22.46 0.17
C VAL A 221 -11.42 22.67 -1.03
N THR A 222 -12.60 22.04 -1.02
CA THR A 222 -13.64 22.26 -2.02
C THR A 222 -14.25 23.65 -1.86
N GLN A 223 -14.56 24.32 -2.98
CA GLN A 223 -15.11 25.68 -2.95
C GLN A 223 -16.52 25.77 -2.34
N ASP A 224 -17.29 24.69 -2.41
CA ASP A 224 -18.68 24.63 -1.93
C ASP A 224 -18.84 23.92 -0.58
N GLY A 225 -17.74 23.55 0.08
CA GLY A 225 -17.73 22.88 1.38
C GLY A 225 -18.29 21.45 1.35
N LYS A 226 -18.52 20.88 0.15
CA LYS A 226 -18.98 19.50 0.04
C LYS A 226 -17.82 18.51 0.11
N PRO A 227 -18.07 17.28 0.60
CA PRO A 227 -17.04 16.27 0.75
C PRO A 227 -16.26 15.96 -0.51
N SER A 228 -14.96 15.72 -0.34
CA SER A 228 -14.03 15.20 -1.34
C SER A 228 -13.50 13.82 -0.90
N ALA A 229 -13.12 12.98 -1.86
CA ALA A 229 -12.42 11.73 -1.61
C ALA A 229 -11.22 11.61 -2.54
N HIS A 230 -10.16 11.06 -2.00
CA HIS A 230 -8.89 10.84 -2.67
C HIS A 230 -8.53 9.35 -2.59
N PHE A 231 -8.31 8.70 -3.73
CA PHE A 231 -7.81 7.33 -3.83
C PHE A 231 -6.67 7.27 -4.81
N GLU A 232 -5.60 6.61 -4.44
CA GLU A 232 -4.37 6.61 -5.19
C GLU A 232 -3.62 5.29 -5.08
N HIS A 233 -2.95 4.94 -6.18
CA HIS A 233 -1.91 3.91 -6.20
C HIS A 233 -0.69 4.34 -6.99
N THR A 234 0.50 4.02 -6.47
CA THR A 234 1.70 3.91 -7.29
C THR A 234 1.66 2.58 -8.06
N ILE A 235 1.84 2.67 -9.37
CA ILE A 235 1.87 1.50 -10.27
C ILE A 235 3.14 1.48 -11.11
N VAL A 236 3.46 0.32 -11.68
CA VAL A 236 4.41 0.20 -12.79
C VAL A 236 3.70 -0.28 -14.03
N VAL A 237 4.00 0.33 -15.18
CA VAL A 237 3.50 -0.07 -16.49
C VAL A 237 4.16 -1.40 -16.89
N ARG A 238 3.35 -2.38 -17.32
CA ARG A 238 3.76 -3.66 -17.85
C ARG A 238 3.34 -3.79 -19.32
N ASP A 239 3.82 -4.83 -20.00
CA ASP A 239 3.53 -5.03 -21.43
C ASP A 239 2.03 -5.14 -21.68
N ASP A 240 1.31 -5.95 -20.92
CA ASP A 240 -0.12 -6.22 -21.07
C ASP A 240 -1.00 -5.54 -20.04
N GLY A 241 -0.49 -4.54 -19.29
CA GLY A 241 -1.26 -3.88 -18.24
C GLY A 241 -0.40 -3.10 -17.26
N TYR A 242 -0.68 -3.25 -15.99
CA TYR A 242 0.02 -2.59 -14.89
C TYR A 242 0.17 -3.52 -13.69
N GLU A 243 1.09 -3.17 -12.81
CA GLU A 243 1.24 -3.81 -11.51
C GLU A 243 1.15 -2.72 -10.42
N ILE A 244 0.30 -2.94 -9.40
CA ILE A 244 0.19 -2.05 -8.26
C ILE A 244 1.37 -2.30 -7.31
N LEU A 245 2.12 -1.26 -6.98
CA LEU A 245 3.24 -1.34 -6.05
C LEU A 245 2.82 -1.07 -4.60
N THR A 246 1.75 -0.30 -4.38
CA THR A 246 1.17 0.08 -3.07
C THR A 246 -0.05 -0.78 -2.70
N GLY A 247 -0.02 -2.05 -3.02
CA GLY A 247 -1.07 -3.02 -2.73
C GLY A 247 -0.60 -4.15 -1.82
N GLU A 248 -1.49 -5.13 -1.59
CA GLU A 248 -1.10 -6.36 -0.93
C GLU A 248 -0.02 -7.06 -1.77
N TRP A 249 1.20 -6.92 -1.36
CA TRP A 249 2.28 -7.67 -1.96
C TRP A 249 2.34 -9.03 -1.28
N LYS A 250 1.85 -10.04 -1.96
CA LYS A 250 2.28 -11.40 -1.67
C LYS A 250 3.75 -11.45 -2.09
N MET A 251 4.64 -11.24 -1.12
CA MET A 251 6.05 -11.60 -1.35
C MET A 251 6.02 -12.95 -2.04
N ALA A 252 6.52 -13.03 -3.28
CA ALA A 252 6.92 -14.33 -3.81
C ALA A 252 7.70 -14.95 -2.65
N LYS A 253 7.23 -16.11 -2.10
CA LYS A 253 7.90 -16.75 -0.97
C LYS A 253 9.38 -16.53 -1.19
N GLU A 254 10.05 -15.76 -0.33
CA GLU A 254 11.50 -15.66 -0.37
C GLU A 254 11.94 -17.08 -0.57
N ALA A 255 12.85 -17.33 -1.51
CA ALA A 255 13.26 -18.69 -1.80
C ALA A 255 13.70 -19.27 -0.47
N THR A 256 12.76 -19.89 0.24
CA THR A 256 13.03 -20.49 1.53
C THR A 256 13.89 -21.70 1.25
N ILE A 257 14.98 -21.83 1.95
CA ILE A 257 15.81 -23.02 1.89
C ILE A 257 15.06 -24.09 2.68
N GLU A 258 14.47 -25.05 1.98
CA GLU A 258 13.82 -26.20 2.60
C GLU A 258 14.87 -27.27 2.89
N VAL A 259 14.94 -27.69 4.14
CA VAL A 259 15.87 -28.73 4.61
C VAL A 259 15.10 -29.73 5.46
N GLU A 260 15.45 -31.02 5.36
CA GLU A 260 14.91 -32.06 6.21
C GLU A 260 15.75 -32.21 7.46
N GLY A 261 15.10 -32.63 8.55
CA GLY A 261 15.77 -32.92 9.80
C GLY A 261 14.89 -33.70 10.75
N THR A 262 15.50 -34.14 11.85
CA THR A 262 14.82 -34.92 12.92
C THR A 262 14.72 -34.06 14.18
N VAL A 263 13.55 -33.97 14.76
CA VAL A 263 13.36 -33.31 16.05
C VAL A 263 14.06 -34.09 17.14
N ILE A 264 15.00 -33.47 17.83
CA ILE A 264 15.77 -34.12 18.92
C ILE A 264 15.28 -33.69 20.30
N ASP A 265 14.71 -32.49 20.43
CA ASP A 265 14.24 -31.95 21.71
C ASP A 265 13.16 -30.87 21.47
N SER A 266 12.36 -30.59 22.52
CA SER A 266 11.37 -29.49 22.49
C SER A 266 11.43 -28.70 23.79
N ILE A 267 11.54 -27.37 23.68
CA ILE A 267 11.62 -26.45 24.81
C ILE A 267 10.50 -25.40 24.64
N LYS A 268 9.38 -25.61 25.34
CA LYS A 268 8.16 -24.81 25.17
C LYS A 268 7.69 -24.84 23.69
N ASP A 269 7.72 -23.67 22.98
CA ASP A 269 7.29 -23.54 21.59
C ASP A 269 8.45 -23.66 20.58
N ASP A 270 9.68 -23.87 21.06
CA ASP A 270 10.88 -24.02 20.23
C ASP A 270 11.31 -25.51 20.20
N TYR A 271 11.73 -25.94 19.01
CA TYR A 271 12.19 -27.33 18.77
C TYR A 271 13.65 -27.28 18.34
N LYS A 272 14.46 -28.18 18.96
CA LYS A 272 15.79 -28.47 18.43
C LYS A 272 15.67 -29.53 17.36
N VAL A 273 16.20 -29.26 16.20
CA VAL A 273 16.14 -30.15 15.05
C VAL A 273 17.55 -30.41 14.54
N GLU A 274 17.94 -31.65 14.45
CA GLU A 274 19.16 -32.08 13.79
C GLU A 274 18.88 -32.27 12.30
N LEU A 275 19.57 -31.49 11.47
CA LEU A 275 19.49 -31.59 10.02
C LEU A 275 20.25 -32.82 9.52
N ASP A 276 19.95 -33.27 8.30
CA ASP A 276 20.61 -34.45 7.70
C ASP A 276 22.13 -34.30 7.55
N ASN A 277 22.67 -33.09 7.63
CA ASN A 277 24.12 -32.81 7.66
C ASN A 277 24.73 -32.77 9.07
N GLY A 278 23.97 -33.13 10.11
CA GLY A 278 24.40 -33.14 11.50
C GLY A 278 24.36 -31.77 12.21
N THR A 279 23.92 -30.70 11.53
CA THR A 279 23.81 -29.38 12.15
C THR A 279 22.53 -29.29 13.00
N VAL A 280 22.66 -28.83 14.26
CA VAL A 280 21.50 -28.60 15.13
C VAL A 280 21.02 -27.17 15.03
N VAL A 281 19.73 -26.97 14.73
CA VAL A 281 19.08 -25.69 14.59
C VAL A 281 17.87 -25.54 15.49
N MET A 282 17.47 -24.30 15.77
CA MET A 282 16.21 -24.03 16.47
C MET A 282 15.10 -23.76 15.46
N ALA A 283 13.93 -24.36 15.67
CA ALA A 283 12.79 -24.17 14.79
C ALA A 283 11.48 -24.00 15.55
N ARG A 284 10.53 -23.25 14.98
CA ARG A 284 9.16 -23.11 15.48
C ARG A 284 8.15 -23.70 14.51
N VAL A 285 7.08 -24.26 15.03
CA VAL A 285 5.97 -24.77 14.21
C VAL A 285 5.29 -23.62 13.48
N SER A 286 5.05 -23.78 12.17
CA SER A 286 4.37 -22.80 11.34
C SER A 286 2.93 -22.51 11.83
N GLY A 287 2.42 -21.30 11.55
CA GLY A 287 1.05 -20.92 11.90
C GLY A 287 0.00 -21.90 11.33
N LYS A 288 0.21 -22.38 10.10
CA LYS A 288 -0.66 -23.38 9.44
C LYS A 288 -0.71 -24.71 10.21
N MET A 289 0.43 -25.18 10.69
CA MET A 289 0.47 -26.43 11.48
C MET A 289 -0.17 -26.23 12.85
N ARG A 290 0.00 -25.04 13.49
CA ARG A 290 -0.67 -24.72 14.76
C ARG A 290 -2.20 -24.66 14.60
N MET A 291 -2.69 -24.00 13.57
CA MET A 291 -4.14 -23.95 13.28
C MET A 291 -4.73 -25.34 13.04
N ASN A 292 -3.98 -26.25 12.44
CA ASN A 292 -4.40 -27.62 12.19
C ASN A 292 -4.08 -28.57 13.37
N MET A 293 -3.68 -28.05 14.55
CA MET A 293 -3.36 -28.78 15.77
C MET A 293 -2.34 -29.93 15.57
N ILE A 294 -1.41 -29.76 14.62
CA ILE A 294 -0.39 -30.77 14.33
C ILE A 294 0.67 -30.71 15.42
N ARG A 295 0.74 -31.75 16.27
CA ARG A 295 1.77 -31.92 17.29
C ARG A 295 3.05 -32.47 16.65
N VAL A 296 4.18 -31.90 17.06
CA VAL A 296 5.53 -32.36 16.71
C VAL A 296 6.19 -32.88 17.96
N LEU A 297 6.83 -34.07 17.88
CA LEU A 297 7.45 -34.76 19.01
C LEU A 297 8.91 -35.07 18.69
N PRO A 298 9.78 -35.22 19.70
CA PRO A 298 11.12 -35.77 19.50
C PRO A 298 11.07 -37.12 18.74
N GLY A 299 11.94 -37.27 17.75
CA GLY A 299 11.97 -38.39 16.81
C GLY A 299 11.14 -38.20 15.53
N ASP A 300 10.37 -37.15 15.41
CA ASP A 300 9.65 -36.86 14.16
C ASP A 300 10.59 -36.30 13.09
N LYS A 301 10.45 -36.79 11.85
CA LYS A 301 11.06 -36.18 10.68
C LYS A 301 10.20 -34.98 10.21
N VAL A 302 10.87 -33.85 10.01
CA VAL A 302 10.20 -32.59 9.67
C VAL A 302 10.90 -31.90 8.51
N THR A 303 10.14 -31.13 7.74
CA THR A 303 10.68 -30.17 6.79
C THR A 303 10.74 -28.81 7.46
N ILE A 304 11.88 -28.14 7.36
CA ILE A 304 12.13 -26.82 7.94
C ILE A 304 12.40 -25.84 6.80
N GLU A 305 11.73 -24.70 6.84
CA GLU A 305 12.03 -23.55 5.99
C GLU A 305 12.93 -22.58 6.75
N PHE A 306 14.02 -22.14 6.11
CA PHE A 306 14.90 -21.08 6.58
C PHE A 306 14.76 -19.84 5.68
N SER A 307 14.88 -18.65 6.28
CA SER A 307 15.18 -17.45 5.53
C SER A 307 16.63 -17.50 5.02
N PRO A 308 16.93 -17.06 3.78
CA PRO A 308 18.31 -16.98 3.30
C PRO A 308 19.21 -16.11 4.18
N TYR A 309 18.61 -15.22 4.99
CA TYR A 309 19.31 -14.30 5.89
C TYR A 309 19.48 -14.82 7.32
N ASP A 310 18.80 -15.91 7.71
CA ASP A 310 18.92 -16.55 9.03
C ASP A 310 18.82 -18.08 8.91
N LEU A 311 19.98 -18.73 8.84
CA LEU A 311 20.08 -20.18 8.78
C LEU A 311 20.11 -20.84 10.18
N LYS A 312 20.01 -20.07 11.27
CA LYS A 312 20.05 -20.58 12.65
C LYS A 312 18.65 -20.81 13.24
N ARG A 313 17.64 -20.10 12.72
CA ARG A 313 16.24 -20.20 13.16
C ARG A 313 15.35 -20.55 12.00
N GLY A 314 14.76 -21.74 12.07
CA GLY A 314 13.87 -22.26 11.04
C GLY A 314 12.40 -22.28 11.45
N ARG A 315 11.55 -22.60 10.49
CA ARG A 315 10.12 -22.80 10.69
C ARG A 315 9.73 -24.19 10.19
N ILE A 316 9.21 -25.05 11.07
CA ILE A 316 8.70 -26.38 10.71
C ILE A 316 7.40 -26.18 9.92
N THR A 317 7.39 -26.62 8.66
CA THR A 317 6.26 -26.45 7.74
C THR A 317 5.53 -27.74 7.44
N TYR A 318 6.21 -28.87 7.63
CA TYR A 318 5.66 -30.19 7.40
C TYR A 318 6.23 -31.21 8.38
N ARG A 319 5.40 -32.18 8.80
CA ARG A 319 5.79 -33.38 9.59
C ARG A 319 5.56 -34.60 8.72
N LYS A 320 6.61 -35.41 8.49
CA LYS A 320 6.47 -36.68 7.80
C LYS A 320 5.83 -37.70 8.75
N TRP A 321 4.78 -38.35 8.28
CA TRP A 321 4.16 -39.45 9.02
C TRP A 321 5.09 -40.65 8.91
N LYS A 322 5.29 -41.40 10.03
CA LYS A 322 5.97 -42.69 9.99
C LYS A 322 5.11 -43.63 9.16
N GLU A 323 5.66 -44.15 8.06
CA GLU A 323 5.05 -45.29 7.38
C GLU A 323 5.11 -46.46 8.34
N PHE A 324 3.97 -46.95 8.77
CA PHE A 324 3.89 -48.22 9.45
C PHE A 324 4.06 -49.29 8.38
N ASN A 325 5.26 -49.86 8.26
CA ASN A 325 5.45 -51.10 7.53
C ASN A 325 4.74 -52.21 8.31
N TYR A 326 3.60 -52.64 7.82
CA TYR A 326 3.05 -53.93 8.20
C TYR A 326 3.90 -54.98 7.49
N GLU A 327 4.99 -55.45 8.12
CA GLU A 327 5.55 -56.74 7.78
C GLU A 327 4.64 -57.81 8.37
N SER A 328 4.08 -58.59 7.42
CA SER A 328 3.23 -59.78 7.63
C SER A 328 3.98 -60.93 8.31
#